data_72cc8540d33a818802c9ef4219a3d5ae
#
_entry.id   72cc8540d33a818802c9ef4219a3d5ae
#
_cell.length_a   1.000
_cell.length_b   1.000
_cell.length_c   1.000
_cell.angle_alpha   90.00
_cell.angle_beta   90.00
_cell.angle_gamma   90.00
#
_symmetry.space_group_name_H-M   'P 1'
#
loop_
_entity.id
_entity.type
_entity.pdbx_description
1 polymer ?
#
loop_
_entity_poly.entity_id
_entity_poly.type
_entity_poly.pdbx_seq_one_letter_code
_entity_poly.pdbx_strand_id
1 'polypeptide(L)'
;MAIVTGGNSGIGLATANRLLEGGAYVLVVDLAAEPVIEHSNLRFLSIDVAAEEAATRIAETAIAHWGRIDFLVNNAGMVGGGPVESMQLGDWDRILSVNVSAVFRLCQACIPHLKQSPRGRIVNIGSIMTTLAGEGMGAYTTSKHAVAGLTKTLALELGEFGVTANYIQPGAIVTGITKASLDAGPEFEAFWSEKSALRRLGQPADIAGAINFLVSSDASFITGHGLVVDGGVMRKA
;
A
#
# COMPACT_ATOMS: atom_id res chain seq x y z
N MET A 1 9.42 14.26 -2.69
CA MET A 1 10.12 13.03 -2.23
C MET A 1 9.10 12.04 -1.71
N ALA A 2 9.19 10.78 -2.09
CA ALA A 2 8.26 9.71 -1.75
C ALA A 2 8.96 8.53 -1.07
N ILE A 3 8.30 7.92 -0.09
CA ILE A 3 8.64 6.60 0.46
C ILE A 3 7.61 5.59 -0.08
N VAL A 4 8.07 4.47 -0.62
CA VAL A 4 7.22 3.38 -1.11
C VAL A 4 7.68 2.07 -0.48
N THR A 5 6.87 1.50 0.41
CA THR A 5 7.17 0.19 1.02
C THR A 5 6.68 -0.96 0.15
N GLY A 6 7.40 -2.09 0.14
CA GLY A 6 7.15 -3.19 -0.80
C GLY A 6 7.35 -2.73 -2.25
N GLY A 7 8.31 -1.82 -2.47
CA GLY A 7 8.49 -1.13 -3.74
C GLY A 7 9.30 -1.89 -4.79
N ASN A 8 9.73 -3.09 -4.49
CA ASN A 8 10.55 -3.90 -5.39
C ASN A 8 9.74 -4.92 -6.23
N SER A 9 8.42 -4.95 -6.05
CA SER A 9 7.54 -5.85 -6.81
C SER A 9 6.11 -5.29 -6.94
N GLY A 10 5.34 -5.85 -7.87
CA GLY A 10 3.91 -5.63 -8.01
C GLY A 10 3.48 -4.16 -8.01
N ILE A 11 2.49 -3.83 -7.19
CA ILE A 11 1.91 -2.47 -7.09
C ILE A 11 2.97 -1.45 -6.63
N GLY A 12 3.81 -1.82 -5.65
CA GLY A 12 4.86 -0.92 -5.15
C GLY A 12 5.88 -0.55 -6.21
N LEU A 13 6.34 -1.53 -6.99
CA LEU A 13 7.27 -1.31 -8.10
C LEU A 13 6.67 -0.40 -9.19
N ALA A 14 5.43 -0.69 -9.59
CA ALA A 14 4.72 0.15 -10.56
C ALA A 14 4.53 1.59 -10.05
N THR A 15 4.26 1.73 -8.73
CA THR A 15 4.14 3.04 -8.07
C THR A 15 5.48 3.79 -8.05
N ALA A 16 6.56 3.11 -7.68
CA ALA A 16 7.90 3.70 -7.65
C ALA A 16 8.30 4.20 -9.06
N ASN A 17 8.12 3.37 -10.09
CA ASN A 17 8.37 3.77 -11.48
C ASN A 17 7.53 4.99 -11.88
N ARG A 18 6.23 4.99 -11.60
CA ARG A 18 5.33 6.08 -11.96
C ARG A 18 5.71 7.40 -11.30
N LEU A 19 6.17 7.36 -10.04
CA LEU A 19 6.63 8.53 -9.31
C LEU A 19 7.98 9.04 -9.83
N LEU A 20 8.90 8.13 -10.18
CA LEU A 20 10.19 8.47 -10.80
C LEU A 20 10.01 9.13 -12.18
N GLU A 21 9.11 8.60 -13.03
CA GLU A 21 8.72 9.20 -14.31
C GLU A 21 8.18 10.63 -14.13
N GLY A 22 7.48 10.89 -13.03
CA GLY A 22 7.02 12.22 -12.62
C GLY A 22 8.11 13.11 -12.02
N GLY A 23 9.37 12.69 -12.01
CA GLY A 23 10.51 13.45 -11.49
C GLY A 23 10.64 13.43 -9.96
N ALA A 24 9.92 12.57 -9.25
CA ALA A 24 10.05 12.46 -7.81
C ALA A 24 11.36 11.78 -7.41
N TYR A 25 11.88 12.14 -6.23
CA TYR A 25 12.85 11.30 -5.51
C TYR A 25 12.07 10.20 -4.78
N VAL A 26 12.54 8.96 -4.86
CA VAL A 26 11.84 7.79 -4.28
C VAL A 26 12.79 6.96 -3.42
N LEU A 27 12.39 6.75 -2.16
CA LEU A 27 12.96 5.71 -1.31
C LEU A 27 12.11 4.46 -1.46
N VAL A 28 12.65 3.44 -2.11
CA VAL A 28 12.06 2.10 -2.17
C VAL A 28 12.52 1.32 -0.95
N VAL A 29 11.56 0.76 -0.22
CA VAL A 29 11.79 -0.08 0.96
C VAL A 29 11.25 -1.47 0.68
N ASP A 30 12.07 -2.50 0.84
CA ASP A 30 11.67 -3.89 0.59
C ASP A 30 12.49 -4.89 1.42
N LEU A 31 12.07 -6.15 1.45
CA LEU A 31 12.83 -7.27 2.03
C LEU A 31 13.96 -7.77 1.12
N ALA A 32 13.87 -7.50 -0.18
CA ALA A 32 14.88 -7.90 -1.16
C ALA A 32 16.25 -7.31 -0.80
N ALA A 33 17.31 -8.00 -1.18
CA ALA A 33 18.68 -7.53 -0.92
C ALA A 33 19.06 -6.34 -1.83
N GLU A 34 18.52 -6.31 -3.07
CA GLU A 34 18.88 -5.35 -4.11
C GLU A 34 17.63 -4.81 -4.82
N PRO A 35 17.69 -3.57 -5.34
CA PRO A 35 16.59 -3.01 -6.12
C PRO A 35 16.51 -3.65 -7.51
N VAL A 36 15.30 -3.76 -8.04
CA VAL A 36 15.06 -4.15 -9.45
C VAL A 36 15.00 -2.95 -10.39
N ILE A 37 15.06 -1.73 -9.87
CA ILE A 37 15.09 -0.48 -10.62
C ILE A 37 16.42 0.23 -10.34
N GLU A 38 17.08 0.68 -11.41
CA GLU A 38 18.19 1.62 -11.32
C GLU A 38 17.74 3.00 -11.82
N HIS A 39 17.81 4.02 -10.97
CA HIS A 39 17.46 5.38 -11.33
C HIS A 39 18.20 6.38 -10.43
N SER A 40 18.65 7.52 -10.98
CA SER A 40 19.40 8.55 -10.24
C SER A 40 18.64 9.10 -9.03
N ASN A 41 17.32 9.22 -9.15
CA ASN A 41 16.42 9.72 -8.11
C ASN A 41 15.92 8.63 -7.16
N LEU A 42 16.40 7.38 -7.29
CA LEU A 42 16.03 6.29 -6.41
C LEU A 42 17.11 6.04 -5.35
N ARG A 43 16.65 5.71 -4.15
CA ARG A 43 17.43 5.02 -3.11
C ARG A 43 16.66 3.79 -2.68
N PHE A 44 17.41 2.77 -2.28
CA PHE A 44 16.85 1.51 -1.83
C PHE A 44 17.28 1.22 -0.40
N LEU A 45 16.37 0.73 0.41
CA LEU A 45 16.62 0.28 1.76
C LEU A 45 16.07 -1.13 1.95
N SER A 46 16.95 -2.11 2.15
CA SER A 46 16.60 -3.47 2.50
C SER A 46 16.29 -3.55 4.00
N ILE A 47 15.01 -3.73 4.35
CA ILE A 47 14.56 -3.85 5.74
C ILE A 47 13.17 -4.49 5.81
N ASP A 48 12.94 -5.30 6.86
CA ASP A 48 11.59 -5.74 7.20
C ASP A 48 10.82 -4.58 7.86
N VAL A 49 9.74 -4.13 7.22
CA VAL A 49 8.89 -3.05 7.77
C VAL A 49 8.28 -3.39 9.13
N ALA A 50 8.19 -4.69 9.46
CA ALA A 50 7.70 -5.16 10.75
C ALA A 50 8.76 -5.12 11.87
N ALA A 51 10.05 -4.94 11.56
CA ALA A 51 11.09 -4.76 12.57
C ALA A 51 10.83 -3.52 13.42
N GLU A 52 11.24 -3.56 14.68
CA GLU A 52 10.95 -2.50 15.66
C GLU A 52 11.55 -1.15 15.23
N GLU A 53 12.78 -1.17 14.76
CA GLU A 53 13.53 0.01 14.34
C GLU A 53 13.19 0.48 12.92
N ALA A 54 12.41 -0.30 12.13
CA ALA A 54 12.23 -0.07 10.71
C ALA A 54 11.66 1.32 10.40
N ALA A 55 10.61 1.73 11.10
CA ALA A 55 9.94 3.00 10.83
C ALA A 55 10.87 4.20 11.02
N THR A 56 11.65 4.20 12.10
CA THR A 56 12.64 5.24 12.39
C THR A 56 13.74 5.26 11.32
N ARG A 57 14.33 4.10 11.01
CA ARG A 57 15.39 3.99 10.01
C ARG A 57 14.94 4.43 8.61
N ILE A 58 13.70 4.09 8.22
CA ILE A 58 13.14 4.50 6.93
C ILE A 58 12.99 6.02 6.86
N ALA A 59 12.41 6.65 7.89
CA ALA A 59 12.25 8.10 7.93
C ALA A 59 13.62 8.81 7.95
N GLU A 60 14.55 8.39 8.80
CA GLU A 60 15.91 8.94 8.87
C GLU A 60 16.67 8.80 7.55
N THR A 61 16.55 7.66 6.86
CA THR A 61 17.17 7.46 5.54
C THR A 61 16.64 8.47 4.52
N ALA A 62 15.32 8.69 4.49
CA ALA A 62 14.70 9.67 3.60
C ALA A 62 15.20 11.09 3.90
N ILE A 63 15.25 11.46 5.18
CA ILE A 63 15.69 12.80 5.62
C ILE A 63 17.19 13.00 5.34
N ALA A 64 18.03 12.01 5.61
CA ALA A 64 19.48 12.10 5.34
C ALA A 64 19.79 12.34 3.86
N HIS A 65 18.99 11.77 2.94
CA HIS A 65 19.23 11.94 1.51
C HIS A 65 18.59 13.19 0.91
N TRP A 66 17.41 13.62 1.39
CA TRP A 66 16.63 14.68 0.72
C TRP A 66 16.09 15.77 1.64
N GLY A 67 16.29 15.67 2.94
CA GLY A 67 15.87 16.68 3.92
C GLY A 67 14.36 16.81 4.10
N ARG A 68 13.54 15.97 3.44
CA ARG A 68 12.08 16.09 3.45
C ARG A 68 11.38 14.77 3.15
N ILE A 69 10.12 14.67 3.57
CA ILE A 69 9.17 13.61 3.16
C ILE A 69 7.89 14.30 2.73
N ASP A 70 7.46 14.07 1.48
CA ASP A 70 6.21 14.61 0.95
C ASP A 70 5.13 13.54 0.85
N PHE A 71 5.49 12.32 0.44
CA PHE A 71 4.55 11.23 0.20
C PHE A 71 4.99 9.97 0.95
N LEU A 72 4.05 9.36 1.65
CA LEU A 72 4.21 8.03 2.24
C LEU A 72 3.20 7.08 1.60
N VAL A 73 3.71 6.07 0.88
CA VAL A 73 2.91 4.99 0.30
C VAL A 73 3.18 3.70 1.08
N ASN A 74 2.26 3.34 1.97
CA ASN A 74 2.30 2.09 2.73
C ASN A 74 1.70 0.97 1.87
N ASN A 75 2.56 0.35 1.05
CA ASN A 75 2.17 -0.72 0.14
C ASN A 75 2.63 -2.10 0.61
N ALA A 76 3.72 -2.20 1.36
CA ALA A 76 4.15 -3.49 1.92
C ALA A 76 2.99 -4.19 2.63
N GLY A 77 2.79 -5.45 2.32
CA GLY A 77 1.71 -6.23 2.90
C GLY A 77 1.80 -7.68 2.48
N MET A 78 1.10 -8.50 3.22
CA MET A 78 1.00 -9.92 2.95
C MET A 78 -0.46 -10.38 3.04
N VAL A 79 -0.76 -11.43 2.30
CA VAL A 79 -2.00 -12.20 2.41
C VAL A 79 -1.65 -13.53 3.05
N GLY A 80 -2.57 -14.09 3.74
CA GLY A 80 -2.48 -15.40 4.33
C GLY A 80 -3.73 -15.67 5.13
N GLY A 81 -3.90 -16.88 5.55
CA GLY A 81 -5.06 -17.24 6.31
C GLY A 81 -5.30 -18.73 6.34
N GLY A 82 -6.51 -19.04 6.69
CA GLY A 82 -7.10 -20.35 6.89
C GLY A 82 -8.37 -20.16 7.70
N PRO A 83 -9.16 -21.21 7.93
CA PRO A 83 -10.33 -21.15 8.81
C PRO A 83 -9.90 -20.61 10.18
N VAL A 84 -10.72 -19.71 10.77
CA VAL A 84 -10.39 -19.05 12.05
C VAL A 84 -10.13 -20.06 13.16
N GLU A 85 -10.87 -21.16 13.18
CA GLU A 85 -10.75 -22.22 14.21
C GLU A 85 -9.38 -22.93 14.20
N SER A 86 -8.68 -22.96 13.06
CA SER A 86 -7.39 -23.67 12.89
C SER A 86 -6.22 -22.76 12.62
N MET A 87 -6.45 -21.44 12.54
CA MET A 87 -5.42 -20.46 12.25
C MET A 87 -4.37 -20.43 13.36
N GLN A 88 -3.10 -20.51 13.00
CA GLN A 88 -2.01 -20.38 13.97
C GLN A 88 -1.88 -18.91 14.41
N LEU A 89 -1.70 -18.70 15.72
CA LEU A 89 -1.52 -17.35 16.28
C LEU A 89 -0.32 -16.62 15.68
N GLY A 90 0.77 -17.34 15.38
CA GLY A 90 1.94 -16.74 14.75
C GLY A 90 1.65 -16.16 13.36
N ASP A 91 0.79 -16.80 12.56
CA ASP A 91 0.38 -16.28 11.25
C ASP A 91 -0.51 -15.05 11.40
N TRP A 92 -1.44 -15.09 12.35
CA TRP A 92 -2.26 -13.94 12.72
C TRP A 92 -1.38 -12.74 13.12
N ASP A 93 -0.47 -12.94 14.06
CA ASP A 93 0.42 -11.89 14.57
C ASP A 93 1.32 -11.32 13.46
N ARG A 94 1.85 -12.19 12.60
CA ARG A 94 2.69 -11.75 11.48
C ARG A 94 1.92 -10.89 10.49
N ILE A 95 0.70 -11.29 10.11
CA ILE A 95 -0.16 -10.51 9.20
C ILE A 95 -0.47 -9.14 9.81
N LEU A 96 -0.87 -9.08 11.08
CA LEU A 96 -1.16 -7.81 11.74
C LEU A 96 0.08 -6.95 11.92
N SER A 97 1.23 -7.56 12.22
CA SER A 97 2.50 -6.84 12.36
C SER A 97 2.88 -6.11 11.08
N VAL A 98 2.79 -6.78 9.92
CA VAL A 98 3.13 -6.19 8.62
C VAL A 98 2.04 -5.23 8.14
N ASN A 99 0.77 -5.68 8.12
CA ASN A 99 -0.30 -4.96 7.46
C ASN A 99 -0.87 -3.79 8.28
N VAL A 100 -0.68 -3.80 9.60
CA VAL A 100 -1.27 -2.80 10.51
C VAL A 100 -0.22 -2.09 11.33
N SER A 101 0.54 -2.82 12.16
CA SER A 101 1.49 -2.21 13.11
C SER A 101 2.62 -1.47 12.40
N ALA A 102 3.15 -2.03 11.30
CA ALA A 102 4.16 -1.36 10.48
C ALA A 102 3.61 -0.08 9.84
N VAL A 103 2.38 -0.13 9.30
CA VAL A 103 1.72 1.05 8.72
C VAL A 103 1.56 2.16 9.76
N PHE A 104 1.10 1.82 10.96
CA PHE A 104 0.97 2.77 12.07
C PHE A 104 2.31 3.41 12.42
N ARG A 105 3.35 2.59 12.66
CA ARG A 105 4.69 3.07 13.04
C ARG A 105 5.31 3.95 11.96
N LEU A 106 5.16 3.58 10.67
CA LEU A 106 5.64 4.39 9.56
C LEU A 106 4.92 5.73 9.46
N CYS A 107 3.59 5.75 9.61
CA CYS A 107 2.84 7.00 9.71
C CYS A 107 3.36 7.86 10.85
N GLN A 108 3.50 7.28 12.06
CA GLN A 108 3.99 8.00 13.25
C GLN A 108 5.37 8.62 13.02
N ALA A 109 6.32 7.88 12.44
CA ALA A 109 7.67 8.37 12.17
C ALA A 109 7.70 9.45 11.07
N CYS A 110 6.82 9.37 10.06
CA CYS A 110 6.81 10.30 8.93
C CYS A 110 5.96 11.57 9.18
N ILE A 111 4.97 11.55 10.06
CA ILE A 111 4.03 12.67 10.32
C ILE A 111 4.75 13.99 10.62
N PRO A 112 5.80 14.07 11.47
CA PRO A 112 6.47 15.34 11.73
C PRO A 112 7.03 16.01 10.47
N HIS A 113 7.49 15.21 9.51
CA HIS A 113 8.02 15.68 8.24
C HIS A 113 6.94 15.99 7.21
N LEU A 114 5.87 15.16 7.17
CA LEU A 114 4.71 15.39 6.31
C LEU A 114 4.00 16.71 6.65
N LYS A 115 3.90 17.06 7.94
CA LYS A 115 3.34 18.34 8.40
C LYS A 115 4.15 19.56 7.93
N GLN A 116 5.45 19.40 7.69
CA GLN A 116 6.33 20.45 7.17
C GLN A 116 6.31 20.53 5.63
N SER A 117 5.74 19.53 4.96
CA SER A 117 5.63 19.50 3.51
C SER A 117 4.48 20.38 3.03
N PRO A 118 4.67 21.20 1.97
CA PRO A 118 3.57 21.98 1.37
C PRO A 118 2.53 21.09 0.67
N ARG A 119 2.77 19.78 0.59
CA ARG A 119 1.91 18.80 -0.08
C ARG A 119 2.02 17.39 0.54
N GLY A 120 1.94 17.31 1.86
CA GLY A 120 2.00 16.03 2.57
C GLY A 120 0.87 15.09 2.15
N ARG A 121 1.19 13.83 1.82
CA ARG A 121 0.23 12.82 1.38
C ARG A 121 0.56 11.46 1.99
N ILE A 122 -0.47 10.79 2.51
CA ILE A 122 -0.40 9.39 2.94
C ILE A 122 -1.35 8.58 2.06
N VAL A 123 -0.85 7.52 1.45
CA VAL A 123 -1.66 6.54 0.71
C VAL A 123 -1.38 5.15 1.26
N ASN A 124 -2.39 4.55 1.86
CA ASN A 124 -2.32 3.19 2.39
C ASN A 124 -2.95 2.21 1.40
N ILE A 125 -2.38 1.01 1.26
CA ILE A 125 -2.97 -0.02 0.42
C ILE A 125 -3.90 -0.90 1.24
N GLY A 126 -5.20 -0.69 1.03
CA GLY A 126 -6.29 -1.52 1.50
C GLY A 126 -6.50 -2.76 0.61
N SER A 127 -7.76 -3.06 0.36
CA SER A 127 -8.24 -4.12 -0.53
C SER A 127 -9.75 -3.93 -0.71
N ILE A 128 -10.39 -4.60 -1.66
CA ILE A 128 -11.85 -4.80 -1.60
C ILE A 128 -12.26 -5.48 -0.29
N MET A 129 -11.35 -6.26 0.35
CA MET A 129 -11.53 -6.83 1.68
C MET A 129 -11.50 -5.78 2.82
N THR A 130 -11.36 -4.52 2.51
CA THR A 130 -11.59 -3.40 3.46
C THR A 130 -13.11 -3.18 3.72
N THR A 131 -13.95 -3.67 2.84
CA THR A 131 -15.42 -3.55 2.89
C THR A 131 -16.08 -4.92 2.87
N LEU A 132 -15.47 -5.89 2.19
CA LEU A 132 -15.94 -7.27 2.08
C LEU A 132 -15.18 -8.18 3.05
N ALA A 133 -15.60 -9.44 3.11
CA ALA A 133 -14.87 -10.52 3.78
C ALA A 133 -14.73 -11.71 2.83
N GLY A 134 -13.68 -12.52 3.06
CA GLY A 134 -13.46 -13.78 2.37
C GLY A 134 -13.33 -14.93 3.36
N GLU A 135 -13.88 -16.08 3.02
CA GLU A 135 -13.68 -17.30 3.77
C GLU A 135 -12.19 -17.63 3.85
N GLY A 136 -11.71 -18.03 5.03
CA GLY A 136 -10.29 -18.30 5.27
C GLY A 136 -9.39 -17.05 5.27
N MET A 137 -9.92 -15.83 5.22
CA MET A 137 -9.16 -14.59 5.16
C MET A 137 -9.27 -13.75 6.44
N GLY A 138 -9.55 -14.35 7.60
CA GLY A 138 -9.84 -13.63 8.83
C GLY A 138 -8.81 -12.58 9.21
N ALA A 139 -7.53 -12.95 9.33
CA ALA A 139 -6.46 -12.00 9.68
C ALA A 139 -6.26 -10.92 8.60
N TYR A 140 -6.26 -11.32 7.32
CA TYR A 140 -6.11 -10.38 6.22
C TYR A 140 -7.25 -9.36 6.18
N THR A 141 -8.50 -9.83 6.22
CA THR A 141 -9.70 -8.99 6.23
C THR A 141 -9.67 -8.02 7.41
N THR A 142 -9.38 -8.53 8.62
CA THR A 142 -9.24 -7.69 9.82
C THR A 142 -8.17 -6.61 9.62
N SER A 143 -7.00 -6.99 9.08
CA SER A 143 -5.92 -6.03 8.82
C SER A 143 -6.33 -4.91 7.86
N LYS A 144 -7.08 -5.25 6.80
CA LYS A 144 -7.49 -4.26 5.80
C LYS A 144 -8.60 -3.33 6.31
N HIS A 145 -9.51 -3.81 7.16
CA HIS A 145 -10.46 -2.96 7.88
C HIS A 145 -9.74 -2.01 8.87
N ALA A 146 -8.73 -2.51 9.58
CA ALA A 146 -7.93 -1.69 10.50
C ALA A 146 -7.20 -0.54 9.76
N VAL A 147 -6.63 -0.79 8.58
CA VAL A 147 -6.00 0.24 7.74
C VAL A 147 -6.99 1.33 7.36
N ALA A 148 -8.24 1.00 7.03
CA ALA A 148 -9.25 2.01 6.72
C ALA A 148 -9.59 2.88 7.94
N GLY A 149 -9.74 2.28 9.12
CA GLY A 149 -9.97 3.00 10.38
C GLY A 149 -8.84 3.97 10.68
N LEU A 150 -7.59 3.47 10.66
CA LEU A 150 -6.39 4.28 10.86
C LEU A 150 -6.32 5.45 9.87
N THR A 151 -6.58 5.20 8.58
CA THR A 151 -6.50 6.23 7.55
C THR A 151 -7.51 7.35 7.76
N LYS A 152 -8.74 7.02 8.16
CA LYS A 152 -9.76 8.01 8.49
C LYS A 152 -9.37 8.87 9.68
N THR A 153 -8.79 8.30 10.72
CA THR A 153 -8.25 9.02 11.87
C THR A 153 -7.13 9.97 11.45
N LEU A 154 -6.15 9.49 10.67
CA LEU A 154 -5.06 10.31 10.15
C LEU A 154 -5.57 11.49 9.31
N ALA A 155 -6.62 11.29 8.51
CA ALA A 155 -7.22 12.37 7.72
C ALA A 155 -7.77 13.50 8.59
N LEU A 156 -8.40 13.17 9.72
CA LEU A 156 -8.93 14.15 10.67
C LEU A 156 -7.81 14.87 11.44
N GLU A 157 -6.82 14.13 11.91
CA GLU A 157 -5.72 14.66 12.72
C GLU A 157 -4.74 15.53 11.91
N LEU A 158 -4.60 15.27 10.61
CA LEU A 158 -3.59 15.92 9.79
C LEU A 158 -4.16 16.99 8.84
N GLY A 159 -5.48 17.10 8.74
CA GLY A 159 -6.15 18.02 7.83
C GLY A 159 -5.78 19.49 8.08
N GLU A 160 -5.62 19.92 9.32
CA GLU A 160 -5.21 21.30 9.68
C GLU A 160 -3.82 21.68 9.15
N PHE A 161 -2.96 20.67 8.87
CA PHE A 161 -1.62 20.85 8.29
C PHE A 161 -1.62 20.73 6.76
N GLY A 162 -2.79 20.59 6.11
CA GLY A 162 -2.90 20.38 4.65
C GLY A 162 -2.43 19.00 4.18
N VAL A 163 -2.22 18.06 5.10
CA VAL A 163 -1.86 16.66 4.78
C VAL A 163 -3.11 15.86 4.52
N THR A 164 -3.18 15.16 3.38
CA THR A 164 -4.27 14.22 3.11
C THR A 164 -3.84 12.78 3.39
N ALA A 165 -4.75 11.96 3.91
CA ALA A 165 -4.55 10.54 4.12
C ALA A 165 -5.71 9.76 3.47
N ASN A 166 -5.38 8.89 2.52
CA ASN A 166 -6.35 8.09 1.78
C ASN A 166 -5.90 6.63 1.69
N TYR A 167 -6.80 5.73 1.30
CA TYR A 167 -6.44 4.36 1.02
C TYR A 167 -7.02 3.90 -0.32
N ILE A 168 -6.29 3.02 -1.01
CA ILE A 168 -6.77 2.37 -2.23
C ILE A 168 -7.37 1.02 -1.84
N GLN A 169 -8.43 0.62 -2.53
CA GLN A 169 -9.06 -0.70 -2.42
C GLN A 169 -8.90 -1.47 -3.74
N PRO A 170 -7.74 -2.12 -3.96
CA PRO A 170 -7.55 -2.93 -5.15
C PRO A 170 -8.51 -4.14 -5.18
N GLY A 171 -8.95 -4.51 -6.38
CA GLY A 171 -9.54 -5.81 -6.67
C GLY A 171 -8.47 -6.90 -6.79
N ALA A 172 -8.72 -7.91 -7.63
CA ALA A 172 -7.72 -8.91 -7.96
C ALA A 172 -6.71 -8.33 -8.96
N ILE A 173 -5.47 -8.16 -8.52
CA ILE A 173 -4.36 -7.56 -9.29
C ILE A 173 -3.29 -8.62 -9.53
N VAL A 174 -2.72 -8.67 -10.73
CA VAL A 174 -1.61 -9.56 -11.09
C VAL A 174 -0.34 -9.09 -10.36
N THR A 175 0.03 -9.79 -9.28
CA THR A 175 1.19 -9.46 -8.43
C THR A 175 1.83 -10.73 -7.89
N GLY A 176 2.94 -10.62 -7.17
CA GLY A 176 3.52 -11.74 -6.43
C GLY A 176 2.56 -12.39 -5.43
N ILE A 177 1.65 -11.61 -4.84
CA ILE A 177 0.63 -12.12 -3.91
C ILE A 177 -0.36 -13.08 -4.60
N THR A 178 -0.75 -12.79 -5.85
CA THR A 178 -1.70 -13.60 -6.61
C THR A 178 -1.03 -14.65 -7.48
N LYS A 179 0.32 -14.63 -7.55
CA LYS A 179 1.09 -15.50 -8.44
C LYS A 179 0.83 -16.98 -8.19
N ALA A 180 0.83 -17.42 -6.95
CA ALA A 180 0.59 -18.83 -6.62
C ALA A 180 -0.79 -19.31 -7.11
N SER A 181 -1.82 -18.47 -7.00
CA SER A 181 -3.16 -18.79 -7.48
C SER A 181 -3.25 -18.78 -9.01
N LEU A 182 -2.49 -17.90 -9.68
CA LEU A 182 -2.42 -17.86 -11.14
C LEU A 182 -1.63 -19.04 -11.72
N ASP A 183 -0.54 -19.43 -11.06
CA ASP A 183 0.29 -20.58 -11.46
C ASP A 183 -0.44 -21.93 -11.22
N ALA A 184 -1.42 -21.96 -10.30
CA ALA A 184 -2.20 -23.17 -10.01
C ALA A 184 -3.20 -23.54 -11.12
N GLY A 185 -3.59 -22.58 -11.97
CA GLY A 185 -4.48 -22.84 -13.08
C GLY A 185 -5.29 -21.59 -13.51
N PRO A 186 -6.11 -21.73 -14.57
CA PRO A 186 -6.87 -20.61 -15.11
C PRO A 186 -8.10 -20.22 -14.26
N GLU A 187 -8.46 -21.01 -13.26
CA GLU A 187 -9.72 -20.86 -12.51
C GLU A 187 -9.75 -19.54 -11.74
N PHE A 188 -8.63 -19.14 -11.14
CA PHE A 188 -8.51 -17.88 -10.41
C PHE A 188 -8.71 -16.67 -11.33
N GLU A 189 -8.06 -16.69 -12.49
CA GLU A 189 -8.20 -15.61 -13.46
C GLU A 189 -9.61 -15.57 -14.05
N ALA A 190 -10.17 -16.73 -14.43
CA ALA A 190 -11.51 -16.83 -14.97
C ALA A 190 -12.55 -16.29 -13.97
N PHE A 191 -12.47 -16.72 -12.69
CA PHE A 191 -13.38 -16.29 -11.63
C PHE A 191 -13.38 -14.78 -11.43
N TRP A 192 -12.20 -14.18 -11.28
CA TRP A 192 -12.11 -12.75 -11.00
C TRP A 192 -12.38 -11.91 -12.26
N SER A 193 -12.00 -12.37 -13.45
CA SER A 193 -12.33 -11.71 -14.71
C SER A 193 -13.85 -11.75 -14.98
N GLU A 194 -14.52 -12.84 -14.63
CA GLU A 194 -15.98 -12.91 -14.74
C GLU A 194 -16.65 -11.92 -13.78
N LYS A 195 -16.18 -11.81 -12.55
CA LYS A 195 -16.70 -10.85 -11.55
C LYS A 195 -16.39 -9.39 -11.91
N SER A 196 -15.31 -9.13 -12.59
CA SER A 196 -14.96 -7.78 -13.05
C SER A 196 -15.88 -7.32 -14.19
N ALA A 197 -16.39 -6.10 -14.09
CA ALA A 197 -17.13 -5.48 -15.20
C ALA A 197 -16.23 -5.27 -16.43
N LEU A 198 -14.92 -5.02 -16.20
CA LEU A 198 -13.91 -4.86 -17.25
C LEU A 198 -13.38 -6.18 -17.82
N ARG A 199 -13.88 -7.32 -17.32
CA ARG A 199 -13.57 -8.67 -17.83
C ARG A 199 -12.09 -9.03 -17.86
N ARG A 200 -11.32 -8.48 -16.93
CA ARG A 200 -9.90 -8.78 -16.74
C ARG A 200 -9.47 -8.62 -15.27
N LEU A 201 -8.37 -9.21 -14.93
CA LEU A 201 -7.64 -8.84 -13.72
C LEU A 201 -7.05 -7.42 -13.87
N GLY A 202 -6.88 -6.74 -12.75
CA GLY A 202 -6.13 -5.50 -12.72
C GLY A 202 -4.63 -5.73 -12.89
N GLN A 203 -3.95 -4.73 -13.41
CA GLN A 203 -2.48 -4.69 -13.48
C GLN A 203 -1.94 -3.76 -12.41
N PRO A 204 -0.69 -3.95 -11.95
CA PRO A 204 -0.05 -3.02 -11.03
C PRO A 204 -0.13 -1.56 -11.46
N ALA A 205 -0.05 -1.29 -12.76
CA ALA A 205 -0.17 0.05 -13.32
C ALA A 205 -1.55 0.70 -13.11
N ASP A 206 -2.64 -0.09 -13.06
CA ASP A 206 -3.99 0.42 -12.77
C ASP A 206 -4.03 1.04 -11.36
N ILE A 207 -3.33 0.43 -10.41
CA ILE A 207 -3.25 0.92 -9.01
C ILE A 207 -2.26 2.07 -8.89
N ALA A 208 -1.09 1.98 -9.54
CA ALA A 208 -0.08 3.04 -9.52
C ALA A 208 -0.63 4.36 -10.10
N GLY A 209 -1.49 4.32 -11.11
CA GLY A 209 -2.18 5.48 -11.64
C GLY A 209 -3.08 6.17 -10.61
N ALA A 210 -3.84 5.38 -9.84
CA ALA A 210 -4.70 5.89 -8.78
C ALA A 210 -3.89 6.47 -7.60
N ILE A 211 -2.78 5.82 -7.22
CA ILE A 211 -1.85 6.34 -6.20
C ILE A 211 -1.25 7.67 -6.66
N ASN A 212 -0.77 7.74 -7.91
CA ASN A 212 -0.21 8.97 -8.48
C ASN A 212 -1.23 10.13 -8.48
N PHE A 213 -2.49 9.85 -8.77
CA PHE A 213 -3.57 10.83 -8.64
C PHE A 213 -3.73 11.30 -7.18
N LEU A 214 -3.81 10.39 -6.21
CA LEU A 214 -4.01 10.75 -4.80
C LEU A 214 -2.84 11.54 -4.18
N VAL A 215 -1.61 11.42 -4.71
CA VAL A 215 -0.48 12.23 -4.25
C VAL A 215 -0.31 13.52 -5.03
N SER A 216 -1.08 13.74 -6.10
CA SER A 216 -1.04 14.95 -6.90
C SER A 216 -1.77 16.14 -6.25
N SER A 217 -1.63 17.32 -6.85
CA SER A 217 -2.42 18.52 -6.50
C SER A 217 -3.90 18.35 -6.76
N ASP A 218 -4.27 17.56 -7.76
CA ASP A 218 -5.67 17.38 -8.19
C ASP A 218 -6.53 16.66 -7.14
N ALA A 219 -5.87 15.90 -6.23
CA ALA A 219 -6.51 15.24 -5.10
C ALA A 219 -6.42 16.03 -3.78
N SER A 220 -6.09 17.33 -3.82
CA SER A 220 -5.84 18.13 -2.61
C SER A 220 -7.05 18.28 -1.67
N PHE A 221 -8.27 18.03 -2.16
CA PHE A 221 -9.50 18.07 -1.36
C PHE A 221 -10.07 16.66 -1.08
N ILE A 222 -9.28 15.61 -1.33
CA ILE A 222 -9.67 14.22 -1.07
C ILE A 222 -8.89 13.73 0.14
N THR A 223 -9.56 13.46 1.26
CA THR A 223 -8.96 12.90 2.47
C THR A 223 -9.95 12.00 3.21
N GLY A 224 -9.45 10.98 3.91
CA GLY A 224 -10.24 9.97 4.62
C GLY A 224 -10.96 8.99 3.67
N HIS A 225 -10.69 9.04 2.38
CA HIS A 225 -11.41 8.30 1.35
C HIS A 225 -10.74 6.97 1.01
N GLY A 226 -11.59 5.94 0.78
CA GLY A 226 -11.19 4.64 0.23
C GLY A 226 -11.53 4.56 -1.26
N LEU A 227 -10.56 4.79 -2.12
CA LEU A 227 -10.75 4.73 -3.57
C LEU A 227 -10.72 3.28 -4.05
N VAL A 228 -11.87 2.80 -4.54
CA VAL A 228 -12.01 1.46 -5.13
C VAL A 228 -11.41 1.44 -6.53
N VAL A 229 -10.48 0.50 -6.78
CA VAL A 229 -9.84 0.26 -8.09
C VAL A 229 -9.85 -1.24 -8.36
N ASP A 230 -11.00 -1.74 -8.79
CA ASP A 230 -11.32 -3.17 -8.83
C ASP A 230 -11.93 -3.65 -10.16
N GLY A 231 -11.96 -2.80 -11.19
CA GLY A 231 -12.62 -3.13 -12.45
C GLY A 231 -14.14 -3.31 -12.34
N GLY A 232 -14.76 -2.79 -11.26
CA GLY A 232 -16.20 -2.87 -11.03
C GLY A 232 -16.67 -4.14 -10.32
N VAL A 233 -15.75 -4.93 -9.73
CA VAL A 233 -16.08 -6.18 -8.99
C VAL A 233 -17.11 -5.93 -7.89
N MET A 234 -16.94 -4.88 -7.08
CA MET A 234 -17.83 -4.56 -5.96
C MET A 234 -19.18 -3.96 -6.41
N ARG A 235 -19.38 -3.70 -7.69
CA ARG A 235 -20.63 -3.13 -8.24
C ARG A 235 -21.45 -4.13 -9.02
N LYS A 236 -20.89 -5.30 -9.31
CA LYS A 236 -21.58 -6.36 -10.03
C LYS A 236 -22.38 -7.20 -9.04
N ALA A 237 -23.69 -7.28 -9.26
CA ALA A 237 -24.64 -8.12 -8.51
C ALA A 237 -24.47 -9.60 -8.86
#